data_a37505553e1b2d6bf23119184d4e770a
#
_entry.id   a37505553e1b2d6bf23119184d4e770a
#
_cell.length_a   1.000
_cell.length_b   1.000
_cell.length_c   1.000
_cell.angle_alpha   90.00
_cell.angle_beta   90.00
_cell.angle_gamma   90.00
#
_symmetry.space_group_name_H-M   'P 1'
#
loop_
_entity.id
_entity.type
_entity.pdbx_description
1 polymer ?
#
loop_
_entity_poly.entity_id
_entity_poly.type
_entity_poly.pdbx_seq_one_letter_code
_entity_poly.pdbx_strand_id
1 'polypeptide(L)'
;MPVPEITKEYMLDRLDVNSVSVLVKTFIVLEEGGEPQTVGSPIRTSYANNSSGRAEVIAELPENFAAGILAVWGETPTVPDPPAPPNSQEGVDG
;
A
#
# COMPACT_ATOMS: atom_id res chain seq x y z
N MET A 1 15.12 -25.98 -13.59
CA MET A 1 15.41 -25.40 -12.28
C MET A 1 14.32 -24.44 -11.87
N PRO A 2 13.73 -24.65 -10.72
CA PRO A 2 12.66 -23.75 -10.31
C PRO A 2 13.17 -22.34 -10.01
N VAL A 3 12.36 -21.38 -10.33
CA VAL A 3 12.66 -19.98 -10.07
C VAL A 3 11.98 -19.61 -8.77
N PRO A 4 12.68 -18.96 -7.84
CA PRO A 4 12.01 -18.54 -6.61
C PRO A 4 10.83 -17.65 -6.90
N GLU A 5 9.73 -17.90 -6.21
CA GLU A 5 8.52 -17.09 -6.34
C GLU A 5 8.38 -16.18 -5.15
N ILE A 6 8.14 -14.92 -5.41
CA ILE A 6 7.89 -13.95 -4.36
C ILE A 6 6.42 -13.61 -4.36
N THR A 7 5.79 -13.80 -3.21
CA THR A 7 4.36 -13.55 -3.05
C THR A 7 4.16 -12.55 -1.93
N LYS A 8 3.23 -11.65 -2.11
CA LYS A 8 2.89 -10.67 -1.09
C LYS A 8 1.48 -10.89 -0.61
N GLU A 9 1.30 -10.83 0.69
CA GLU A 9 -0.01 -10.91 1.30
C GLU A 9 -0.38 -9.55 1.86
N TYR A 10 -1.55 -9.06 1.51
CA TYR A 10 -2.03 -7.76 1.92
C TYR A 10 -3.15 -7.93 2.92
N MET A 11 -3.08 -7.21 4.03
CA MET A 11 -4.13 -7.24 5.04
C MET A 11 -4.56 -5.82 5.33
N LEU A 12 -5.85 -5.56 5.19
CA LEU A 12 -6.41 -4.27 5.58
C LEU A 12 -6.59 -4.30 7.09
N ASP A 13 -5.82 -3.48 7.77
CA ASP A 13 -5.79 -3.52 9.22
C ASP A 13 -6.82 -2.59 9.84
N ARG A 14 -6.97 -1.43 9.24
CA ARG A 14 -7.91 -0.45 9.77
C ARG A 14 -8.41 0.39 8.60
N LEU A 15 -9.67 0.22 8.27
CA LEU A 15 -10.26 0.91 7.11
C LEU A 15 -11.46 1.70 7.57
N ASP A 16 -11.42 3.01 7.37
CA ASP A 16 -12.58 3.86 7.59
C ASP A 16 -12.65 4.89 6.47
N VAL A 17 -13.60 5.80 6.55
CA VAL A 17 -13.83 6.74 5.45
C VAL A 17 -12.69 7.73 5.26
N ASN A 18 -11.79 7.84 6.23
CA ASN A 18 -10.70 8.81 6.18
C ASN A 18 -9.35 8.20 5.89
N SER A 19 -9.16 6.91 6.14
CA SER A 19 -7.83 6.32 6.00
C SER A 19 -7.91 4.80 5.98
N VAL A 20 -6.78 4.19 5.64
CA VAL A 20 -6.63 2.74 5.72
C VAL A 20 -5.18 2.43 6.10
N SER A 21 -5.01 1.39 6.89
CA SER A 21 -3.70 0.81 7.18
C SER A 21 -3.61 -0.53 6.47
N VAL A 22 -2.51 -0.75 5.78
CA VAL A 22 -2.29 -2.00 5.05
C VAL A 22 -1.01 -2.62 5.55
N LEU A 23 -1.11 -3.88 5.96
CA LEU A 23 0.05 -4.66 6.37
C LEU A 23 0.43 -5.57 5.22
N VAL A 24 1.69 -5.48 4.80
CA VAL A 24 2.18 -6.25 3.67
C VAL A 24 3.20 -7.24 4.19
N LYS A 25 2.94 -8.53 3.97
CA LYS A 25 3.89 -9.60 4.28
C LYS A 25 4.43 -10.14 2.98
N THR A 26 5.73 -10.37 2.95
CA THR A 26 6.39 -10.92 1.76
C THR A 26 6.83 -12.33 2.05
N PHE A 27 6.53 -13.22 1.12
CA PHE A 27 6.90 -14.63 1.22
C PHE A 27 7.71 -15.02 0.01
N ILE A 28 8.60 -15.96 0.21
CA ILE A 28 9.38 -16.51 -0.90
C ILE A 28 9.24 -18.02 -0.87
N VAL A 29 9.04 -18.59 -2.05
CA VAL A 29 9.04 -20.05 -2.23
C VAL A 29 10.28 -20.37 -3.02
N LEU A 30 11.20 -21.10 -2.40
CA LEU A 30 12.51 -21.36 -2.99
C LEU A 30 12.52 -22.54 -3.91
N GLU A 31 11.59 -23.49 -3.73
CA GLU A 31 11.52 -24.63 -4.60
C GLU A 31 10.08 -24.99 -4.87
N GLU A 32 9.89 -25.65 -5.98
CA GLU A 32 8.54 -26.04 -6.41
C GLU A 32 7.92 -26.94 -5.37
N GLY A 33 6.69 -26.60 -4.94
CA GLY A 33 6.01 -27.36 -3.93
C GLY A 33 6.50 -27.11 -2.51
N GLY A 34 7.48 -26.22 -2.34
CA GLY A 34 7.98 -25.87 -1.03
C GLY A 34 7.06 -24.94 -0.29
N GLU A 35 7.29 -24.81 1.01
CA GLU A 35 6.47 -23.95 1.84
C GLU A 35 6.96 -22.52 1.76
N PRO A 36 6.03 -21.55 1.72
CA PRO A 36 6.43 -20.15 1.73
C PRO A 36 7.14 -19.78 3.01
N GLN A 37 8.16 -18.97 2.89
CA GLN A 37 8.91 -18.47 4.02
C GLN A 37 8.82 -16.97 4.06
N THR A 38 8.64 -16.42 5.25
CA THR A 38 8.54 -14.97 5.40
C THR A 38 9.90 -14.33 5.15
N VAL A 39 9.89 -13.25 4.38
CA VAL A 39 11.10 -12.50 4.07
C VAL A 39 10.99 -11.15 4.76
N GLY A 40 11.93 -10.90 5.67
CA GLY A 40 11.93 -9.64 6.40
C GLY A 40 10.75 -9.50 7.33
N SER A 41 10.54 -8.29 7.81
CA SER A 41 9.42 -7.99 8.68
C SER A 41 8.25 -7.47 7.89
N PRO A 42 7.02 -7.73 8.34
CA PRO A 42 5.86 -7.12 7.69
C PRO A 42 5.96 -5.61 7.72
N ILE A 43 5.51 -4.97 6.66
CA ILE A 43 5.57 -3.52 6.52
C ILE A 43 4.15 -2.98 6.57
N ARG A 44 3.94 -2.00 7.45
CA ARG A 44 2.64 -1.35 7.57
C ARG A 44 2.70 0.01 6.90
N THR A 45 1.78 0.25 6.00
CA THR A 45 1.68 1.52 5.28
C THR A 45 0.29 2.08 5.49
N SER A 46 0.21 3.37 5.74
CA SER A 46 -1.08 4.04 5.91
C SER A 46 -1.33 4.96 4.74
N TYR A 47 -2.58 5.03 4.33
CA TYR A 47 -3.01 5.90 3.24
C TYR A 47 -4.18 6.74 3.73
N ALA A 48 -4.14 8.03 3.42
CA ALA A 48 -5.24 8.92 3.75
C ALA A 48 -6.18 9.04 2.57
N ASN A 49 -7.46 9.29 2.85
CA ASN A 49 -8.44 9.49 1.78
C ASN A 49 -8.34 10.92 1.27
N ASN A 50 -7.23 11.22 0.62
CA ASN A 50 -7.03 12.47 -0.09
C ASN A 50 -6.57 12.12 -1.49
N SER A 51 -6.34 13.13 -2.32
CA SER A 51 -5.99 12.89 -3.72
C SER A 51 -4.74 12.03 -3.84
N SER A 52 -3.71 12.34 -3.07
CA SER A 52 -2.45 11.58 -3.11
C SER A 52 -2.65 10.15 -2.64
N GLY A 53 -3.35 9.97 -1.52
CA GLY A 53 -3.55 8.65 -0.94
C GLY A 53 -4.37 7.76 -1.85
N ARG A 54 -5.40 8.32 -2.48
CA ARG A 54 -6.22 7.55 -3.41
C ARG A 54 -5.38 7.07 -4.60
N ALA A 55 -4.52 7.95 -5.12
CA ALA A 55 -3.66 7.59 -6.23
C ALA A 55 -2.67 6.51 -5.82
N GLU A 56 -2.13 6.60 -4.62
CA GLU A 56 -1.18 5.59 -4.12
C GLU A 56 -1.85 4.24 -3.93
N VAL A 57 -3.07 4.23 -3.42
CA VAL A 57 -3.82 2.99 -3.24
C VAL A 57 -4.01 2.30 -4.59
N ILE A 58 -4.39 3.06 -5.61
CA ILE A 58 -4.58 2.50 -6.94
C ILE A 58 -3.27 1.98 -7.52
N ALA A 59 -2.18 2.72 -7.30
CA ALA A 59 -0.89 2.37 -7.90
C ALA A 59 -0.19 1.23 -7.18
N GLU A 60 -0.36 1.10 -5.87
CA GLU A 60 0.47 0.21 -5.07
C GLU A 60 -0.23 -1.07 -4.62
N LEU A 61 -1.56 -1.08 -4.55
CA LEU A 61 -2.28 -2.22 -4.04
C LEU A 61 -2.92 -3.02 -5.16
N PRO A 62 -3.17 -4.31 -4.93
CA PRO A 62 -3.91 -5.10 -5.91
C PRO A 62 -5.26 -4.48 -6.21
N GLU A 63 -5.75 -4.71 -7.42
CA GLU A 63 -6.95 -4.05 -7.91
C GLU A 63 -8.15 -4.27 -7.01
N ASN A 64 -8.33 -5.52 -6.55
CA ASN A 64 -9.48 -5.81 -5.70
C ASN A 64 -9.39 -5.14 -4.34
N PHE A 65 -8.18 -5.00 -3.80
CA PHE A 65 -7.99 -4.29 -2.54
C PHE A 65 -8.26 -2.79 -2.73
N ALA A 66 -7.72 -2.22 -3.79
CA ALA A 66 -7.94 -0.80 -4.08
C ALA A 66 -9.43 -0.53 -4.29
N ALA A 67 -10.12 -1.41 -5.02
CA ALA A 67 -11.55 -1.24 -5.27
C ALA A 67 -12.34 -1.26 -3.96
N GLY A 68 -11.99 -2.17 -3.05
CA GLY A 68 -12.67 -2.24 -1.76
C GLY A 68 -12.46 -1.00 -0.92
N ILE A 69 -11.23 -0.49 -0.89
CA ILE A 69 -10.90 0.71 -0.14
C ILE A 69 -11.68 1.91 -0.71
N LEU A 70 -11.66 2.06 -2.03
CA LEU A 70 -12.34 3.18 -2.66
C LEU A 70 -13.85 3.09 -2.50
N ALA A 71 -14.39 1.87 -2.40
CA ALA A 71 -15.82 1.70 -2.15
C ALA A 71 -16.21 2.25 -0.78
N VAL A 72 -15.35 2.01 0.24
CA VAL A 72 -15.60 2.55 1.56
C VAL A 72 -15.37 4.07 1.60
N TRP A 73 -14.32 4.53 0.93
CA TRP A 73 -13.98 5.94 0.91
C TRP A 73 -14.98 6.80 0.13
N GLY A 74 -15.67 6.20 -0.85
CA GLY A 74 -16.59 6.95 -1.67
C GLY A 74 -15.89 7.60 -2.84
N GLU A 75 -16.62 8.51 -3.49
CA GLU A 75 -16.13 9.10 -4.75
C GLU A 75 -15.23 10.31 -4.54
N THR A 76 -15.26 10.90 -3.36
CA THR A 76 -14.50 12.12 -3.12
C THR A 76 -13.64 11.97 -1.89
N PRO A 77 -12.50 12.67 -1.86
CA PRO A 77 -11.65 12.66 -0.67
C PRO A 77 -12.35 13.27 0.52
N THR A 78 -12.08 12.72 1.71
CA THR A 78 -12.61 13.28 2.96
C THR A 78 -11.54 14.02 3.75
N VAL A 79 -10.28 13.89 3.33
CA VAL A 79 -9.14 14.50 4.02
C VAL A 79 -8.42 15.39 3.02
N PRO A 80 -8.08 16.62 3.39
CA PRO A 80 -7.34 17.49 2.45
C PRO A 80 -5.92 16.96 2.25
N ASP A 81 -5.35 17.23 1.08
CA ASP A 81 -3.96 16.90 0.82
C ASP A 81 -3.07 17.73 1.73
N PRO A 82 -1.97 17.15 2.22
CA PRO A 82 -1.04 17.93 3.01
C PRO A 82 -0.34 18.95 2.12
N PRO A 83 0.10 20.08 2.71
CA PRO A 83 0.86 21.06 1.93
C PRO A 83 2.17 20.46 1.48
N ALA A 84 2.67 20.93 0.34
CA ALA A 84 3.95 20.45 -0.17
C ALA A 84 5.06 20.81 0.82
N PRO A 85 6.01 19.89 1.05
CA PRO A 85 7.13 20.21 1.94
C PRO A 85 7.95 21.37 1.38
N PRO A 86 8.48 22.23 2.25
CA PRO A 86 9.25 23.38 1.76
C PRO A 86 10.47 23.00 0.94
N ASN A 87 11.03 21.83 1.19
CA ASN A 87 12.23 21.40 0.49
C ASN A 87 11.94 20.46 -0.66
N SER A 88 10.72 20.38 -1.04
CA SER A 88 10.36 19.43 -2.08
C SER A 88 10.76 19.93 -3.45
N GLN A 89 11.14 21.14 -3.46
CA GLN A 89 11.63 21.68 -4.70
C GLN A 89 13.08 21.83 -4.68
N GLU A 90 13.02 21.74 -4.32
CA GLU A 90 13.88 22.05 -4.04
C GLU A 90 14.55 21.74 -4.07
N GLY A 91 14.50 21.77 -4.15
CA GLY A 91 15.02 21.79 -3.95
C GLY A 91 15.64 22.08 -3.65
N VAL A 92 15.74 22.38 -3.74
CA VAL A 92 16.19 22.82 -3.35
C VAL A 92 16.75 23.25 -3.09
N ASP A 93 16.80 23.50 -2.92
CA ASP A 93 17.20 24.08 -2.61
C ASP A 93 17.72 24.27 -2.22
N GLY A 94 17.65 24.18 -2.21
CA GLY A 94 18.08 24.56 -1.92
C GLY A 94 18.12 24.54 -1.92
#